data_42082444243a2b6979c19ffeda943dc6
#
_entry.id   42082444243a2b6979c19ffeda943dc6
#
_cell.length_a   1.000
_cell.length_b   1.000
_cell.length_c   1.000
_cell.angle_alpha   90.00
_cell.angle_beta   90.00
_cell.angle_gamma   90.00
#
_symmetry.space_group_name_H-M   'P 1'
#
loop_
_entity.id
_entity.type
_entity.pdbx_description
1 polymer ?
#
loop_
_entity_poly.entity_id
_entity_poly.type
_entity_poly.pdbx_seq_one_letter_code
_entity_poly.pdbx_strand_id
1 'polypeptide(L)'
;MHEQLKAKLSQLHTTLNQLDQLDDDSKIMLKQLDADIQRLLDDGQRDEGLNTRIEQQAVAFEGRHPSMSAVLKDMMDVLSKMGI
;
A
#
# COMPACT_ATOMS: atom_id res chain seq x y z
N MET A 1 3.49 15.40 9.60
CA MET A 1 2.75 14.34 10.24
C MET A 1 2.53 13.09 9.38
N HIS A 2 2.48 13.25 8.05
CA HIS A 2 2.29 12.11 7.16
C HIS A 2 3.57 11.70 6.45
N GLU A 3 4.73 12.09 7.00
CA GLU A 3 6.01 11.84 6.35
C GLU A 3 6.33 10.35 6.24
N GLN A 4 6.00 9.58 7.28
CA GLN A 4 6.23 8.14 7.25
C GLN A 4 5.34 7.46 6.21
N LEU A 5 4.08 7.89 6.12
CA LEU A 5 3.16 7.33 5.12
C LEU A 5 3.61 7.71 3.71
N LYS A 6 4.04 8.95 3.50
CA LYS A 6 4.58 9.37 2.20
C LYS A 6 5.81 8.57 1.81
N ALA A 7 6.70 8.30 2.78
CA ALA A 7 7.90 7.51 2.52
C ALA A 7 7.53 6.08 2.13
N LYS A 8 6.54 5.48 2.80
CA LYS A 8 6.09 4.13 2.48
C LYS A 8 5.38 4.10 1.13
N LEU A 9 4.60 5.12 0.81
CA LEU A 9 3.96 5.22 -0.50
C LEU A 9 5.01 5.32 -1.62
N SER A 10 6.05 6.11 -1.41
CA SER A 10 7.17 6.22 -2.34
C SER A 10 7.86 4.86 -2.51
N GLN A 11 8.04 4.14 -1.43
CA GLN A 11 8.62 2.79 -1.46
C GLN A 11 7.72 1.82 -2.23
N LEU A 12 6.40 1.94 -2.06
CA LEU A 12 5.45 1.15 -2.84
C LEU A 12 5.60 1.42 -4.34
N HIS A 13 5.70 2.68 -4.73
CA HIS A 13 5.89 3.07 -6.12
C HIS A 13 7.18 2.47 -6.69
N THR A 14 8.27 2.59 -5.94
CA THR A 14 9.57 2.05 -6.37
C THR A 14 9.50 0.54 -6.55
N THR A 15 8.92 -0.16 -5.58
CA THR A 15 8.79 -1.62 -5.64
C THR A 15 7.88 -2.04 -6.80
N LEU A 16 6.78 -1.32 -7.01
CA LEU A 16 5.87 -1.59 -8.11
C LEU A 16 6.58 -1.47 -9.45
N ASN A 17 7.42 -0.44 -9.61
CA ASN A 17 8.16 -0.23 -10.85
C ASN A 17 9.26 -1.27 -11.08
N GLN A 18 9.77 -1.88 -10.02
CA GLN A 18 10.81 -2.90 -10.11
C GLN A 18 10.27 -4.29 -10.42
N LEU A 19 8.96 -4.49 -10.24
CA LEU A 19 8.34 -5.79 -10.46
C LEU A 19 7.84 -5.90 -11.90
N ASP A 20 8.64 -6.52 -12.76
CA ASP A 20 8.33 -6.68 -14.16
C ASP A 20 7.29 -7.76 -14.43
N GLN A 21 7.03 -8.63 -13.46
CA GLN A 21 6.21 -9.82 -13.65
C GLN A 21 4.86 -9.76 -12.94
N LEU A 22 4.41 -8.57 -12.56
CA LEU A 22 3.08 -8.43 -12.00
C LEU A 22 2.03 -8.59 -13.10
N ASP A 23 1.01 -9.38 -12.82
CA ASP A 23 -0.13 -9.46 -13.71
C ASP A 23 -0.93 -8.15 -13.68
N ASP A 24 -1.77 -7.95 -14.71
CA ASP A 24 -2.51 -6.69 -14.85
C ASP A 24 -3.46 -6.45 -13.68
N ASP A 25 -4.10 -7.50 -13.18
CA ASP A 25 -5.03 -7.37 -12.05
C ASP A 25 -4.32 -6.87 -10.81
N SER A 26 -3.14 -7.42 -10.52
CA SER A 26 -2.35 -7.00 -9.38
C SER A 26 -1.89 -5.55 -9.52
N LYS A 27 -1.48 -5.14 -10.72
CA LYS A 27 -1.12 -3.75 -10.97
C LYS A 27 -2.28 -2.81 -10.74
N ILE A 28 -3.46 -3.18 -11.21
CA ILE A 28 -4.66 -2.36 -11.02
C ILE A 28 -4.99 -2.22 -9.55
N MET A 29 -4.94 -3.33 -8.80
CA MET A 29 -5.23 -3.31 -7.37
C MET A 29 -4.23 -2.43 -6.60
N LEU A 30 -2.95 -2.53 -6.93
CA LEU A 30 -1.93 -1.71 -6.28
C LEU A 30 -2.08 -0.23 -6.63
N LYS A 31 -2.46 0.09 -7.87
CA LYS A 31 -2.73 1.46 -8.26
C LYS A 31 -3.95 2.03 -7.54
N GLN A 32 -4.96 1.20 -7.29
CA GLN A 32 -6.12 1.63 -6.51
C GLN A 32 -5.74 1.90 -5.06
N LEU A 33 -4.92 1.06 -4.45
CA LEU A 33 -4.40 1.31 -3.11
C LEU A 33 -3.61 2.61 -3.06
N ASP A 34 -2.77 2.83 -4.05
CA ASP A 34 -1.99 4.06 -4.16
C ASP A 34 -2.91 5.28 -4.20
N ALA A 35 -3.94 5.24 -5.02
CA ALA A 35 -4.91 6.33 -5.13
C ALA A 35 -5.65 6.57 -3.82
N ASP A 36 -6.02 5.50 -3.12
CA ASP A 36 -6.71 5.60 -1.83
C ASP A 36 -5.81 6.25 -0.78
N ILE A 37 -4.54 5.88 -0.76
CA ILE A 37 -3.58 6.45 0.18
C ILE A 37 -3.30 7.92 -0.15
N GLN A 38 -3.18 8.25 -1.45
CA GLN A 38 -3.03 9.64 -1.88
C GLN A 38 -4.21 10.49 -1.43
N ARG A 39 -5.41 9.96 -1.57
CA ARG A 39 -6.62 10.66 -1.13
C ARG A 39 -6.61 10.90 0.37
N LEU A 40 -6.18 9.91 1.14
CA LEU A 40 -6.02 10.07 2.58
C LEU A 40 -5.04 11.17 2.92
N LEU A 41 -3.91 11.22 2.21
CA LEU A 41 -2.89 12.25 2.45
C LEU A 41 -3.37 13.65 2.07
N ASP A 42 -4.10 13.76 0.95
CA ASP A 42 -4.52 15.06 0.43
C ASP A 42 -5.75 15.60 1.16
N ASP A 43 -6.75 14.75 1.39
CA ASP A 43 -8.04 15.16 1.92
C ASP A 43 -8.24 14.81 3.39
N GLY A 44 -7.37 13.99 3.95
CA GLY A 44 -7.51 13.51 5.31
C GLY A 44 -8.71 12.60 5.53
N GLN A 45 -9.33 12.11 4.46
CA GLN A 45 -10.50 11.24 4.56
C GLN A 45 -10.10 9.85 5.03
N ARG A 46 -10.76 9.39 6.08
CA ARG A 46 -10.57 8.03 6.56
C ARG A 46 -11.35 7.05 5.69
N ASP A 47 -10.69 5.97 5.33
CA ASP A 47 -11.33 4.85 4.67
C ASP A 47 -11.18 3.64 5.58
N GLU A 48 -12.25 3.23 6.22
CA GLU A 48 -12.22 2.14 7.18
C GLU A 48 -11.83 0.81 6.55
N GLY A 49 -12.08 0.65 5.26
CA GLY A 49 -11.71 -0.57 4.55
C GLY A 49 -10.29 -0.59 4.03
N LEU A 50 -9.56 0.51 4.16
CA LEU A 50 -8.21 0.62 3.58
C LEU A 50 -7.24 -0.39 4.18
N ASN A 51 -7.18 -0.47 5.51
CA ASN A 51 -6.31 -1.44 6.19
C ASN A 51 -6.62 -2.87 5.77
N THR A 52 -7.90 -3.21 5.68
CA THR A 52 -8.32 -4.55 5.26
C THR A 52 -7.86 -4.84 3.83
N ARG A 53 -8.00 -3.87 2.92
CA ARG A 53 -7.56 -4.05 1.54
C ARG A 53 -6.04 -4.22 1.46
N ILE A 54 -5.29 -3.43 2.22
CA ILE A 54 -3.83 -3.55 2.25
C ILE A 54 -3.44 -4.93 2.80
N GLU A 55 -4.09 -5.38 3.87
CA GLU A 55 -3.82 -6.69 4.45
C GLU A 55 -4.08 -7.81 3.44
N GLN A 56 -5.19 -7.74 2.74
CA GLN A 56 -5.53 -8.73 1.72
C GLN A 56 -4.47 -8.78 0.62
N GLN A 57 -3.99 -7.62 0.17
CA GLN A 57 -2.94 -7.56 -0.83
C GLN A 57 -1.62 -8.08 -0.29
N ALA A 58 -1.27 -7.75 0.96
CA ALA A 58 -0.04 -8.24 1.58
C ALA A 58 -0.03 -9.76 1.64
N VAL A 59 -1.14 -10.37 2.03
CA VAL A 59 -1.27 -11.82 2.10
C VAL A 59 -1.17 -12.43 0.68
N ALA A 60 -1.83 -11.81 -0.29
CA ALA A 60 -1.81 -12.29 -1.66
C ALA A 60 -0.40 -12.29 -2.27
N PHE A 61 0.43 -11.32 -1.89
CA PHE A 61 1.78 -11.21 -2.41
C PHE A 61 2.83 -11.97 -1.59
N GLU A 62 2.47 -12.46 -0.42
CA GLU A 62 3.44 -13.06 0.50
C GLU A 62 4.24 -14.20 -0.13
N GLY A 63 3.60 -15.02 -0.95
CA GLY A 63 4.26 -16.14 -1.61
C GLY A 63 4.89 -15.82 -2.95
N ARG A 64 4.43 -14.75 -3.62
CA ARG A 64 4.88 -14.40 -4.97
C ARG A 64 5.89 -13.26 -5.01
N HIS A 65 5.66 -12.25 -4.20
CA HIS A 65 6.46 -11.02 -4.19
C HIS A 65 6.68 -10.58 -2.75
N PRO A 66 7.61 -11.24 -2.03
CA PRO A 66 7.82 -10.93 -0.61
C PRO A 66 8.17 -9.47 -0.35
N SER A 67 8.88 -8.83 -1.28
CA SER A 67 9.25 -7.41 -1.14
C SER A 67 8.01 -6.53 -1.12
N MET A 68 7.04 -6.80 -2.01
CA MET A 68 5.80 -6.04 -2.04
C MET A 68 4.97 -6.29 -0.79
N SER A 69 4.90 -7.54 -0.35
CA SER A 69 4.20 -7.89 0.88
C SER A 69 4.78 -7.14 2.08
N ALA A 70 6.10 -7.07 2.18
CA ALA A 70 6.77 -6.35 3.26
C ALA A 70 6.42 -4.86 3.26
N VAL A 71 6.42 -4.24 2.08
CA VAL A 71 6.05 -2.82 1.96
C VAL A 71 4.62 -2.59 2.40
N LEU A 72 3.70 -3.45 1.98
CA LEU A 72 2.29 -3.33 2.36
C LEU A 72 2.09 -3.50 3.86
N LYS A 73 2.81 -4.44 4.49
CA LYS A 73 2.75 -4.63 5.93
C LYS A 73 3.29 -3.41 6.68
N ASP A 74 4.35 -2.80 6.17
CA ASP A 74 4.89 -1.56 6.74
C ASP A 74 3.88 -0.42 6.65
N MET A 75 3.16 -0.33 5.53
CA MET A 75 2.09 0.67 5.38
C MET A 75 0.99 0.48 6.40
N MET A 76 0.57 -0.78 6.62
CA MET A 76 -0.44 -1.08 7.64
C MET A 76 0.01 -0.62 9.02
N ASP A 77 1.26 -0.88 9.35
CA ASP A 77 1.82 -0.47 10.63
C ASP A 77 1.79 1.04 10.81
N VAL A 78 2.19 1.78 9.79
CA VAL A 78 2.16 3.24 9.81
C VAL A 78 0.73 3.76 9.97
N LEU A 79 -0.22 3.20 9.21
CA LEU A 79 -1.62 3.60 9.30
C LEU A 79 -2.19 3.32 10.68
N SER A 80 -1.83 2.19 11.28
CA SER A 80 -2.27 1.85 12.64
C SER A 80 -1.75 2.87 13.65
N LYS A 81 -0.50 3.30 13.51
CA LYS A 81 0.08 4.32 14.39
C LYS A 81 -0.59 5.67 14.22
N MET A 82 -1.15 5.93 13.04
CA MET A 82 -1.91 7.16 12.78
C MET A 82 -3.36 7.08 13.25
N GLY A 83 -3.80 5.95 13.77
CA GLY A 83 -5.16 5.78 14.25
C GLY A 83 -6.20 5.48 13.16
N ILE A 84 -5.76 4.93 12.05
CA ILE A 84 -6.63 4.60 10.92
C ILE A 84 -6.97 3.12 10.88
#